data_bb4e27886fd45b39fb25b6f2fb0215d5
#
_entry.id   bb4e27886fd45b39fb25b6f2fb0215d5
#
_cell.length_a   1.000
_cell.length_b   1.000
_cell.length_c   1.000
_cell.angle_alpha   90.00
_cell.angle_beta   90.00
_cell.angle_gamma   90.00
#
_symmetry.space_group_name_H-M   'P 1'
#
loop_
_entity.id
_entity.type
_entity.pdbx_description
1 polymer ?
#
loop_
_entity_poly.entity_id
_entity_poly.type
_entity_poly.pdbx_seq_one_letter_code
_entity_poly.pdbx_strand_id
1 'polypeptide(L)'
;MVVHPWAWGILALVAIGLVALDFLGHARRPHPPTAAEAARWTLFYVGLAAIFGLGIWLTNGWLYAQEFYAGWAMEWSLSVDNLFVFILILKAFRVPRENQQEALLFGIVIALLLRLVFILLGAALVSRFSWVFFIFGVWLLWTAFSQVKETATGGGEDEEYEDNAFIRVVRRVLPITDGFIGDRMLYRHGGRTYLTPLFVVVLALGSADLMFAFDSIPAIFGITSQAFLVFACNVFALMGLRQLFFLVDALLGKLVYLGYGLGVILSFIGIKLILEALHANKLPFINGGRGVEWAPEISVSVSLGVIVVTLMITVIASLVRSAMDEEGADER
;
A
#
# COMPACT_ATOMS: atom_id res chain seq x y z
N MET A 1 18.90 11.67 9.38
CA MET A 1 18.83 10.65 10.47
C MET A 1 20.04 9.75 10.36
N VAL A 2 20.75 9.49 11.47
CA VAL A 2 21.79 8.45 11.49
C VAL A 2 21.14 7.15 11.95
N VAL A 3 20.96 6.20 11.01
CA VAL A 3 20.33 4.91 11.31
C VAL A 3 21.41 3.88 11.61
N HIS A 4 21.52 3.47 12.86
CA HIS A 4 22.44 2.41 13.24
C HIS A 4 21.94 1.03 12.77
N PRO A 5 22.84 0.07 12.45
CA PRO A 5 22.43 -1.27 12.01
C PRO A 5 21.47 -2.00 12.97
N TRP A 6 21.59 -1.77 14.28
CA TRP A 6 20.70 -2.35 15.29
C TRP A 6 19.23 -1.86 15.14
N ALA A 7 19.00 -0.62 14.64
CA ALA A 7 17.64 -0.11 14.40
C ALA A 7 16.92 -0.92 13.30
N TRP A 8 17.63 -1.29 12.25
CA TRP A 8 17.12 -2.22 11.22
C TRP A 8 16.79 -3.58 11.83
N GLY A 9 17.65 -4.09 12.73
CA GLY A 9 17.39 -5.33 13.45
C GLY A 9 16.13 -5.27 14.31
N ILE A 10 15.92 -4.17 15.04
CA ILE A 10 14.69 -3.95 15.82
C ILE A 10 13.47 -3.87 14.90
N LEU A 11 13.53 -3.10 13.82
CA LEU A 11 12.42 -2.99 12.86
C LEU A 11 12.07 -4.34 12.24
N ALA A 12 13.08 -5.14 11.86
CA ALA A 12 12.88 -6.49 11.37
C ALA A 12 12.25 -7.41 12.43
N LEU A 13 12.71 -7.34 13.69
CA LEU A 13 12.10 -8.09 14.79
C LEU A 13 10.65 -7.67 15.05
N VAL A 14 10.35 -6.37 14.99
CA VAL A 14 8.98 -5.87 15.09
C VAL A 14 8.13 -6.40 13.94
N ALA A 15 8.60 -6.30 12.69
CA ALA A 15 7.88 -6.81 11.52
C ALA A 15 7.60 -8.32 11.64
N ILE A 16 8.62 -9.12 11.98
CA ILE A 16 8.48 -10.57 12.19
C ILE A 16 7.53 -10.86 13.34
N GLY A 17 7.64 -10.12 14.46
CA GLY A 17 6.77 -10.27 15.62
C GLY A 17 5.31 -9.96 15.28
N LEU A 18 5.03 -8.94 14.49
CA LEU A 18 3.69 -8.58 14.05
C LEU A 18 3.11 -9.63 13.09
N VAL A 19 3.90 -10.12 12.14
CA VAL A 19 3.50 -11.23 11.25
C VAL A 19 3.23 -12.49 12.06
N ALA A 20 4.08 -12.82 13.03
CA ALA A 20 3.90 -13.98 13.90
C ALA A 20 2.65 -13.83 14.80
N LEU A 21 2.39 -12.64 15.34
CA LEU A 21 1.19 -12.33 16.11
C LEU A 21 -0.07 -12.56 15.27
N ASP A 22 -0.05 -12.08 14.03
CA ASP A 22 -1.16 -12.20 13.10
C ASP A 22 -1.40 -13.66 12.70
N PHE A 23 -0.32 -14.41 12.44
CA PHE A 23 -0.38 -15.85 12.15
C PHE A 23 -0.89 -16.67 13.34
N LEU A 24 -0.34 -16.46 14.54
CA LEU A 24 -0.75 -17.19 15.75
C LEU A 24 -2.19 -16.87 16.17
N GLY A 25 -2.61 -15.61 15.95
CA GLY A 25 -4.00 -15.21 16.19
C GLY A 25 -4.99 -15.97 15.29
N HIS A 26 -4.62 -16.15 14.02
CA HIS A 26 -5.42 -16.91 13.04
C HIS A 26 -5.40 -18.43 13.31
N ALA A 27 -4.22 -19.01 13.54
CA ALA A 27 -4.06 -20.44 13.76
C ALA A 27 -4.84 -20.97 14.97
N ARG A 28 -5.10 -20.10 15.98
CA ARG A 28 -5.87 -20.47 17.16
C ARG A 28 -7.39 -20.42 16.99
N ARG A 29 -7.88 -19.61 16.05
CA ARG A 29 -9.32 -19.43 15.79
C ARG A 29 -9.54 -19.11 14.31
N PRO A 30 -9.58 -20.13 13.42
CA PRO A 30 -9.87 -19.94 12.01
C PRO A 30 -11.36 -19.59 11.82
N HIS A 31 -11.71 -18.33 11.91
CA HIS A 31 -13.05 -17.82 11.58
C HIS A 31 -12.92 -16.44 10.90
N PRO A 32 -13.78 -16.10 9.96
CA PRO A 32 -13.79 -14.76 9.39
C PRO A 32 -14.08 -13.74 10.50
N PRO A 33 -13.25 -12.70 10.68
CA PRO A 33 -13.42 -11.73 11.76
C PRO A 33 -14.71 -10.93 11.57
N THR A 34 -15.37 -10.61 12.67
CA THR A 34 -16.49 -9.67 12.65
C THR A 34 -15.98 -8.24 12.40
N ALA A 35 -16.84 -7.34 11.88
CA ALA A 35 -16.45 -5.94 11.65
C ALA A 35 -15.93 -5.26 12.94
N ALA A 36 -16.50 -5.56 14.10
CA ALA A 36 -16.05 -5.03 15.39
C ALA A 36 -14.67 -5.58 15.80
N GLU A 37 -14.37 -6.82 15.47
CA GLU A 37 -13.06 -7.43 15.71
C GLU A 37 -12.02 -6.86 14.76
N ALA A 38 -12.33 -6.73 13.48
CA ALA A 38 -11.48 -6.10 12.48
C ALA A 38 -11.16 -4.65 12.87
N ALA A 39 -12.15 -3.86 13.30
CA ALA A 39 -11.94 -2.50 13.75
C ALA A 39 -11.02 -2.41 14.97
N ARG A 40 -11.16 -3.29 15.96
CA ARG A 40 -10.28 -3.33 17.16
C ARG A 40 -8.84 -3.65 16.80
N TRP A 41 -8.61 -4.61 15.91
CA TRP A 41 -7.28 -4.95 15.45
C TRP A 41 -6.67 -3.84 14.59
N THR A 42 -7.45 -3.21 13.71
CA THR A 42 -7.01 -2.03 12.95
C THR A 42 -6.58 -0.90 13.89
N LEU A 43 -7.38 -0.61 14.93
CA LEU A 43 -7.03 0.41 15.93
C LEU A 43 -5.78 0.05 16.72
N PHE A 44 -5.55 -1.23 17.01
CA PHE A 44 -4.32 -1.71 17.64
C PHE A 44 -3.08 -1.43 16.76
N TYR A 45 -3.14 -1.73 15.44
CA TYR A 45 -2.03 -1.46 14.52
C TYR A 45 -1.80 0.04 14.31
N VAL A 46 -2.86 0.84 14.25
CA VAL A 46 -2.77 2.31 14.23
C VAL A 46 -2.09 2.83 15.51
N GLY A 47 -2.46 2.28 16.66
CA GLY A 47 -1.81 2.62 17.95
C GLY A 47 -0.33 2.28 17.98
N LEU A 48 0.06 1.11 17.44
CA LEU A 48 1.46 0.72 17.32
C LEU A 48 2.25 1.66 16.41
N ALA A 49 1.68 2.05 15.26
CA ALA A 49 2.30 3.04 14.37
C ALA A 49 2.47 4.40 15.08
N ALA A 50 1.45 4.85 15.83
CA ALA A 50 1.52 6.08 16.61
C ALA A 50 2.64 6.02 17.67
N ILE A 51 2.76 4.91 18.41
CA ILE A 51 3.82 4.69 19.40
C ILE A 51 5.20 4.66 18.73
N PHE A 52 5.34 4.00 17.59
CA PHE A 52 6.60 3.98 16.85
C PHE A 52 7.02 5.37 16.38
N GLY A 53 6.09 6.17 15.83
CA GLY A 53 6.34 7.55 15.44
C GLY A 53 6.70 8.45 16.62
N LEU A 54 6.08 8.23 17.79
CA LEU A 54 6.47 8.89 19.05
C LEU A 54 7.90 8.50 19.46
N GLY A 55 8.28 7.23 19.32
CA GLY A 55 9.65 6.77 19.54
C GLY A 55 10.66 7.47 18.63
N ILE A 56 10.33 7.65 17.34
CA ILE A 56 11.16 8.42 16.40
C ILE A 56 11.28 9.88 16.86
N TRP A 57 10.20 10.50 17.28
CA TRP A 57 10.23 11.88 17.79
C TRP A 57 11.18 12.03 18.96
N LEU A 58 11.08 11.16 19.96
CA LEU A 58 11.89 11.23 21.17
C LEU A 58 13.38 10.94 20.93
N THR A 59 13.71 10.13 19.91
CA THR A 59 15.09 9.71 19.63
C THR A 59 15.77 10.50 18.52
N ASN A 60 15.03 10.94 17.50
CA ASN A 60 15.58 11.55 16.29
C ASN A 60 15.00 12.95 15.97
N GLY A 61 13.99 13.39 16.73
CA GLY A 61 13.39 14.70 16.57
C GLY A 61 12.12 14.73 15.74
N TRP A 62 11.42 15.86 15.82
CA TRP A 62 10.08 16.06 15.27
C TRP A 62 10.00 15.92 13.75
N LEU A 63 11.03 16.38 13.02
CA LEU A 63 11.07 16.30 11.57
C LEU A 63 10.90 14.86 11.06
N TYR A 64 11.68 13.92 11.60
CA TYR A 64 11.62 12.51 11.20
C TYR A 64 10.32 11.82 11.62
N ALA A 65 9.74 12.23 12.75
CA ALA A 65 8.42 11.77 13.14
C ALA A 65 7.33 12.24 12.14
N GLN A 66 7.39 13.50 11.69
CA GLN A 66 6.49 14.02 10.64
C GLN A 66 6.66 13.26 9.32
N GLU A 67 7.91 12.98 8.90
CA GLU A 67 8.20 12.17 7.72
C GLU A 67 7.57 10.77 7.84
N PHE A 68 7.71 10.12 9.00
CA PHE A 68 7.10 8.83 9.27
C PHE A 68 5.57 8.89 9.23
N TYR A 69 4.95 9.83 9.96
CA TYR A 69 3.48 9.92 9.99
C TYR A 69 2.89 10.27 8.62
N ALA A 70 3.53 11.17 7.86
CA ALA A 70 3.09 11.51 6.51
C ALA A 70 3.22 10.32 5.56
N GLY A 71 4.36 9.64 5.58
CA GLY A 71 4.59 8.45 4.76
C GLY A 71 3.68 7.29 5.14
N TRP A 72 3.47 7.04 6.43
CA TRP A 72 2.56 6.03 6.91
C TRP A 72 1.10 6.31 6.54
N ALA A 73 0.62 7.53 6.72
CA ALA A 73 -0.75 7.92 6.34
C ALA A 73 -0.99 7.78 4.83
N MET A 74 0.02 8.14 4.02
CA MET A 74 -0.04 7.97 2.57
C MET A 74 -0.04 6.49 2.17
N GLU A 75 0.88 5.67 2.69
CA GLU A 75 0.92 4.24 2.41
C GLU A 75 -0.37 3.54 2.84
N TRP A 76 -0.90 3.92 4.01
CA TRP A 76 -2.17 3.37 4.50
C TRP A 76 -3.33 3.72 3.57
N SER A 77 -3.37 4.95 3.05
CA SER A 77 -4.38 5.40 2.08
C SER A 77 -4.31 4.64 0.75
N LEU A 78 -3.11 4.52 0.18
CA LEU A 78 -2.88 3.75 -1.05
C LEU A 78 -3.19 2.27 -0.85
N SER A 79 -2.88 1.74 0.35
CA SER A 79 -3.19 0.35 0.69
C SER A 79 -4.69 0.07 0.75
N VAL A 80 -5.53 1.04 1.14
CA VAL A 80 -7.01 0.88 1.09
C VAL A 80 -7.50 0.70 -0.34
N ASP A 81 -6.96 1.48 -1.29
CA ASP A 81 -7.28 1.33 -2.72
C ASP A 81 -6.84 -0.05 -3.24
N ASN A 82 -5.66 -0.51 -2.88
CA ASN A 82 -5.16 -1.84 -3.24
C ASN A 82 -6.06 -2.99 -2.77
N LEU A 83 -6.80 -2.78 -1.67
CA LEU A 83 -7.74 -3.80 -1.16
C LEU A 83 -8.86 -4.12 -2.14
N PHE A 84 -9.30 -3.18 -2.96
CA PHE A 84 -10.31 -3.46 -3.99
C PHE A 84 -9.81 -4.52 -4.97
N VAL A 85 -8.57 -4.39 -5.44
CA VAL A 85 -7.96 -5.38 -6.34
C VAL A 85 -7.77 -6.72 -5.64
N PHE A 86 -7.42 -6.73 -4.35
CA PHE A 86 -7.33 -7.97 -3.57
C PHE A 86 -8.68 -8.67 -3.47
N ILE A 87 -9.77 -7.91 -3.24
CA ILE A 87 -11.14 -8.45 -3.23
C ILE A 87 -11.49 -9.04 -4.61
N LEU A 88 -11.17 -8.34 -5.70
CA LEU A 88 -11.41 -8.84 -7.06
C LEU A 88 -10.64 -10.14 -7.34
N ILE A 89 -9.35 -10.21 -6.96
CA ILE A 89 -8.55 -11.43 -7.08
C ILE A 89 -9.19 -12.59 -6.30
N LEU A 90 -9.54 -12.36 -5.02
CA LEU A 90 -10.12 -13.41 -4.19
C LEU A 90 -11.49 -13.90 -4.72
N LYS A 91 -12.31 -12.99 -5.27
CA LYS A 91 -13.59 -13.33 -5.93
C LYS A 91 -13.37 -14.08 -7.24
N ALA A 92 -12.47 -13.61 -8.12
CA ALA A 92 -12.19 -14.23 -9.41
C ALA A 92 -11.68 -15.68 -9.28
N PHE A 93 -10.84 -15.92 -8.29
CA PHE A 93 -10.35 -17.26 -7.96
C PHE A 93 -11.32 -18.07 -7.10
N ARG A 94 -12.48 -17.50 -6.72
CA ARG A 94 -13.49 -18.13 -5.85
C ARG A 94 -12.90 -18.71 -4.56
N VAL A 95 -12.01 -17.92 -3.92
CA VAL A 95 -11.31 -18.34 -2.72
C VAL A 95 -12.31 -18.53 -1.57
N PRO A 96 -12.39 -19.72 -0.93
CA PRO A 96 -13.23 -19.93 0.23
C PRO A 96 -12.92 -18.94 1.35
N ARG A 97 -13.93 -18.43 2.05
CA ARG A 97 -13.77 -17.40 3.10
C ARG A 97 -12.76 -17.80 4.18
N GLU A 98 -12.69 -19.07 4.51
CA GLU A 98 -11.74 -19.67 5.46
C GLU A 98 -10.29 -19.53 5.00
N ASN A 99 -10.02 -19.57 3.68
CA ASN A 99 -8.69 -19.50 3.10
C ASN A 99 -8.26 -18.05 2.75
N GLN A 100 -9.20 -17.09 2.74
CA GLN A 100 -8.89 -15.69 2.39
C GLN A 100 -7.91 -15.05 3.36
N GLN A 101 -8.04 -15.32 4.66
CA GLN A 101 -7.13 -14.79 5.67
C GLN A 101 -5.70 -15.27 5.47
N GLU A 102 -5.54 -16.53 5.12
CA GLU A 102 -4.24 -17.13 4.87
C GLU A 102 -3.61 -16.60 3.57
N ALA A 103 -4.40 -16.53 2.50
CA ALA A 103 -3.98 -15.92 1.24
C ALA A 103 -3.47 -14.49 1.44
N LEU A 104 -4.21 -13.67 2.18
CA LEU A 104 -3.83 -12.29 2.48
C LEU A 104 -2.55 -12.22 3.32
N LEU A 105 -2.41 -13.08 4.35
CA LEU A 105 -1.22 -13.09 5.20
C LEU A 105 0.05 -13.39 4.40
N PHE A 106 0.02 -14.46 3.58
CA PHE A 106 1.16 -14.81 2.75
C PHE A 106 1.39 -13.78 1.64
N GLY A 107 0.33 -13.20 1.07
CA GLY A 107 0.42 -12.09 0.13
C GLY A 107 1.16 -10.90 0.73
N ILE A 108 0.81 -10.50 1.96
CA ILE A 108 1.45 -9.40 2.69
C ILE A 108 2.93 -9.71 2.98
N VAL A 109 3.27 -10.94 3.35
CA VAL A 109 4.67 -11.32 3.60
C VAL A 109 5.50 -11.20 2.31
N ILE A 110 4.99 -11.70 1.19
CA ILE A 110 5.64 -11.54 -0.12
C ILE A 110 5.76 -10.06 -0.49
N ALA A 111 4.69 -9.30 -0.31
CA ALA A 111 4.66 -7.86 -0.56
C ALA A 111 5.75 -7.12 0.24
N LEU A 112 5.88 -7.37 1.53
CA LEU A 112 6.90 -6.76 2.38
C LEU A 112 8.32 -7.08 1.91
N LEU A 113 8.59 -8.32 1.54
CA LEU A 113 9.91 -8.73 1.04
C LEU A 113 10.25 -8.04 -0.29
N LEU A 114 9.30 -8.01 -1.22
CA LEU A 114 9.48 -7.34 -2.50
C LEU A 114 9.65 -5.83 -2.32
N ARG A 115 8.81 -5.19 -1.51
CA ARG A 115 8.92 -3.75 -1.19
C ARG A 115 10.25 -3.41 -0.54
N LEU A 116 10.76 -4.23 0.39
CA LEU A 116 12.09 -4.01 0.96
C LEU A 116 13.18 -3.93 -0.12
N VAL A 117 13.18 -4.86 -1.09
CA VAL A 117 14.14 -4.85 -2.20
C VAL A 117 13.98 -3.58 -3.03
N PHE A 118 12.75 -3.23 -3.42
CA PHE A 118 12.48 -2.04 -4.24
C PHE A 118 12.79 -0.73 -3.52
N ILE A 119 12.54 -0.65 -2.20
CA ILE A 119 12.89 0.51 -1.37
C ILE A 119 14.40 0.71 -1.32
N LEU A 120 15.16 -0.38 -1.11
CA LEU A 120 16.63 -0.30 -1.07
C LEU A 120 17.22 0.09 -2.43
N LEU A 121 16.67 -0.46 -3.53
CA LEU A 121 17.05 -0.08 -4.89
C LEU A 121 16.68 1.39 -5.18
N GLY A 122 15.47 1.80 -4.82
CA GLY A 122 14.99 3.18 -4.98
C GLY A 122 15.83 4.18 -4.18
N ALA A 123 16.15 3.86 -2.92
CA ALA A 123 17.02 4.69 -2.10
C ALA A 123 18.43 4.83 -2.70
N ALA A 124 19.01 3.73 -3.21
CA ALA A 124 20.30 3.75 -3.89
C ALA A 124 20.25 4.60 -5.17
N LEU A 125 19.15 4.55 -5.91
CA LEU A 125 18.95 5.31 -7.14
C LEU A 125 18.80 6.82 -6.85
N VAL A 126 17.92 7.19 -5.93
CA VAL A 126 17.65 8.58 -5.52
C VAL A 126 18.90 9.24 -4.92
N SER A 127 19.68 8.49 -4.10
CA SER A 127 20.90 9.02 -3.49
C SER A 127 22.01 9.36 -4.50
N ARG A 128 21.99 8.71 -5.68
CA ARG A 128 23.00 8.94 -6.74
C ARG A 128 22.53 9.89 -7.83
N PHE A 129 21.23 9.91 -8.12
CA PHE A 129 20.68 10.56 -9.31
C PHE A 129 19.47 11.43 -8.94
N SER A 130 19.69 12.72 -8.65
CA SER A 130 18.59 13.66 -8.34
C SER A 130 17.58 13.82 -9.49
N TRP A 131 17.99 13.59 -10.74
CA TRP A 131 17.08 13.64 -11.90
C TRP A 131 15.97 12.55 -11.88
N VAL A 132 16.14 11.49 -11.09
CA VAL A 132 15.13 10.44 -10.91
C VAL A 132 13.84 11.01 -10.35
N PHE A 133 13.91 12.07 -9.54
CA PHE A 133 12.71 12.75 -9.04
C PHE A 133 11.85 13.35 -10.15
N PHE A 134 12.41 13.76 -11.29
CA PHE A 134 11.62 14.17 -12.46
C PHE A 134 10.80 13.00 -13.02
N ILE A 135 11.42 11.82 -13.17
CA ILE A 135 10.72 10.62 -13.65
C ILE A 135 9.63 10.24 -12.68
N PHE A 136 9.94 10.19 -11.40
CA PHE A 136 8.95 9.85 -10.36
C PHE A 136 7.81 10.87 -10.32
N GLY A 137 8.11 12.15 -10.39
CA GLY A 137 7.08 13.19 -10.39
C GLY A 137 6.16 13.11 -11.61
N VAL A 138 6.69 12.93 -12.81
CA VAL A 138 5.89 12.75 -14.03
C VAL A 138 5.06 11.47 -13.97
N TRP A 139 5.65 10.38 -13.48
CA TRP A 139 4.95 9.10 -13.29
C TRP A 139 3.76 9.26 -12.35
N LEU A 140 3.95 9.90 -11.17
CA LEU A 140 2.87 10.12 -10.21
C LEU A 140 1.76 11.03 -10.76
N LEU A 141 2.10 12.06 -11.55
CA LEU A 141 1.09 12.90 -12.20
C LEU A 141 0.28 12.11 -13.23
N TRP A 142 0.94 11.23 -13.98
CA TRP A 142 0.24 10.35 -14.92
C TRP A 142 -0.67 9.36 -14.20
N THR A 143 -0.19 8.71 -13.13
CA THR A 143 -0.97 7.81 -12.29
C THR A 143 -2.15 8.54 -11.66
N ALA A 144 -1.94 9.75 -11.11
CA ALA A 144 -3.01 10.57 -10.56
C ALA A 144 -4.11 10.89 -11.57
N PHE A 145 -3.71 11.24 -12.80
CA PHE A 145 -4.66 11.49 -13.90
C PHE A 145 -5.44 10.22 -14.26
N SER A 146 -4.77 9.07 -14.37
CA SER A 146 -5.40 7.78 -14.65
C SER A 146 -6.40 7.42 -13.57
N GLN A 147 -6.03 7.56 -12.29
CA GLN A 147 -6.87 7.28 -11.13
C GLN A 147 -8.16 8.13 -11.12
N VAL A 148 -8.03 9.44 -11.34
CA VAL A 148 -9.19 10.35 -11.39
C VAL A 148 -10.09 10.01 -12.59
N LYS A 149 -9.51 9.71 -13.74
CA LYS A 149 -10.27 9.35 -14.95
C LYS A 149 -11.03 8.05 -14.73
N GLU A 150 -10.40 7.02 -14.19
CA GLU A 150 -11.00 5.72 -13.88
C GLU A 150 -12.17 5.89 -12.90
N THR A 151 -11.97 6.61 -11.81
CA THR A 151 -13.03 6.94 -10.84
C THR A 151 -14.18 7.70 -11.48
N ALA A 152 -13.90 8.67 -12.40
CA ALA A 152 -14.93 9.47 -13.08
C ALA A 152 -15.75 8.66 -14.10
N THR A 153 -15.16 7.62 -14.69
CA THR A 153 -15.83 6.76 -15.68
C THR A 153 -16.57 5.57 -15.07
N GLY A 154 -16.54 5.41 -13.74
CA GLY A 154 -17.15 4.27 -13.03
C GLY A 154 -16.41 2.94 -13.29
N GLY A 155 -15.17 3.00 -13.75
CA GLY A 155 -14.39 1.85 -14.21
C GLY A 155 -13.91 0.87 -13.11
N GLY A 156 -14.35 1.02 -11.86
CA GLY A 156 -13.93 0.11 -10.78
C GLY A 156 -14.96 -0.95 -10.36
N GLU A 157 -16.23 -0.79 -10.74
CA GLU A 157 -17.29 -1.68 -10.23
C GLU A 157 -17.55 -2.92 -11.10
N ASP A 158 -17.20 -2.90 -12.38
CA ASP A 158 -17.47 -3.98 -13.36
C ASP A 158 -16.21 -4.64 -13.95
N GLU A 159 -14.99 -4.30 -13.47
CA GLU A 159 -13.79 -4.94 -14.00
C GLU A 159 -13.66 -6.39 -13.51
N GLU A 160 -13.81 -7.35 -14.42
CA GLU A 160 -13.38 -8.72 -14.20
C GLU A 160 -11.85 -8.77 -14.08
N TYR A 161 -11.35 -9.36 -12.97
CA TYR A 161 -9.92 -9.58 -12.82
C TYR A 161 -9.39 -10.47 -13.96
N GLU A 162 -8.47 -9.92 -14.75
CA GLU A 162 -7.70 -10.70 -15.72
C GLU A 162 -6.35 -11.13 -15.13
N ASP A 163 -5.98 -12.38 -15.34
CA ASP A 163 -4.65 -12.87 -14.97
C ASP A 163 -3.57 -12.01 -15.63
N ASN A 164 -2.69 -11.41 -14.84
CA ASN A 164 -1.53 -10.72 -15.38
C ASN A 164 -0.58 -11.71 -16.10
N ALA A 165 0.35 -11.19 -16.91
CA ALA A 165 1.24 -12.02 -17.73
C ALA A 165 2.02 -13.05 -16.89
N PHE A 166 2.39 -12.68 -15.64
CA PHE A 166 3.11 -13.56 -14.72
C PHE A 166 2.24 -14.76 -14.28
N ILE A 167 1.00 -14.53 -13.84
CA ILE A 167 0.07 -15.59 -13.42
C ILE A 167 -0.28 -16.50 -14.59
N ARG A 168 -0.44 -15.94 -15.79
CA ARG A 168 -0.68 -16.71 -17.01
C ARG A 168 0.47 -17.68 -17.34
N VAL A 169 1.72 -17.24 -17.14
CA VAL A 169 2.90 -18.10 -17.28
C VAL A 169 2.94 -19.18 -16.20
N VAL A 170 2.68 -18.80 -14.92
CA VAL A 170 2.65 -19.76 -13.80
C VAL A 170 1.65 -20.88 -14.06
N ARG A 171 0.42 -20.57 -14.49
CA ARG A 171 -0.61 -21.57 -14.81
C ARG A 171 -0.23 -22.47 -15.98
N ARG A 172 0.57 -21.97 -16.93
CA ARG A 172 1.00 -22.76 -18.11
C ARG A 172 2.15 -23.72 -17.80
N VAL A 173 3.05 -23.34 -16.88
CA VAL A 173 4.30 -24.05 -16.64
C VAL A 173 4.22 -25.02 -15.46
N LEU A 174 3.44 -24.69 -14.44
CA LEU A 174 3.41 -25.43 -13.19
C LEU A 174 2.16 -26.33 -13.08
N PRO A 175 2.30 -27.56 -12.56
CA PRO A 175 1.18 -28.46 -12.33
C PRO A 175 0.32 -27.95 -11.16
N ILE A 176 -0.90 -27.52 -11.46
CA ILE A 176 -1.84 -26.98 -10.48
C ILE A 176 -2.95 -28.01 -10.28
N THR A 177 -3.42 -28.18 -9.02
CA THR A 177 -4.57 -29.04 -8.72
C THR A 177 -5.87 -28.39 -9.17
N ASP A 178 -6.89 -29.21 -9.47
CA ASP A 178 -8.21 -28.73 -9.95
C ASP A 178 -9.00 -27.97 -8.89
N GLY A 179 -8.64 -28.09 -7.60
CA GLY A 179 -9.35 -27.44 -6.49
C GLY A 179 -8.47 -27.14 -5.29
N PHE A 180 -9.03 -26.35 -4.37
CA PHE A 180 -8.40 -26.05 -3.08
C PHE A 180 -8.30 -27.34 -2.24
N ILE A 181 -7.17 -27.53 -1.56
CA ILE A 181 -6.92 -28.68 -0.69
C ILE A 181 -6.68 -28.16 0.74
N GLY A 182 -7.77 -27.83 1.42
CA GLY A 182 -7.72 -27.12 2.71
C GLY A 182 -6.93 -25.83 2.59
N ASP A 183 -6.03 -25.60 3.54
CA ASP A 183 -5.12 -24.47 3.66
C ASP A 183 -3.75 -24.69 2.98
N ARG A 184 -3.57 -25.84 2.28
CA ARG A 184 -2.28 -26.22 1.73
C ARG A 184 -1.96 -25.51 0.42
N MET A 185 -0.78 -24.90 0.36
CA MET A 185 -0.24 -24.31 -0.89
C MET A 185 0.39 -25.36 -1.79
N LEU A 186 0.93 -26.43 -1.20
CA LEU A 186 1.61 -27.52 -1.89
C LEU A 186 0.91 -28.84 -1.55
N TYR A 187 0.66 -29.64 -2.56
CA TYR A 187 0.06 -30.97 -2.41
C TYR A 187 0.95 -32.02 -3.07
N ARG A 188 1.28 -33.06 -2.32
CA ARG A 188 2.10 -34.17 -2.81
C ARG A 188 1.24 -35.40 -3.04
N HIS A 189 1.18 -35.84 -4.29
CA HIS A 189 0.43 -37.05 -4.67
C HIS A 189 1.25 -37.88 -5.67
N GLY A 190 1.31 -39.20 -5.45
CA GLY A 190 2.02 -40.12 -6.34
C GLY A 190 3.51 -39.80 -6.54
N GLY A 191 4.19 -39.22 -5.52
CA GLY A 191 5.61 -38.85 -5.61
C GLY A 191 5.87 -37.51 -6.36
N ARG A 192 4.82 -36.85 -6.88
CA ARG A 192 4.92 -35.53 -7.53
C ARG A 192 4.34 -34.46 -6.63
N THR A 193 4.92 -33.25 -6.68
CA THR A 193 4.43 -32.06 -5.97
C THR A 193 3.62 -31.21 -6.94
N TYR A 194 2.39 -30.88 -6.53
CA TYR A 194 1.46 -30.02 -7.24
C TYR A 194 1.31 -28.73 -6.44
N LEU A 195 1.08 -27.62 -7.13
CA LEU A 195 0.66 -26.36 -6.55
C LEU A 195 -0.86 -26.37 -6.39
N THR A 196 -1.37 -25.75 -5.32
CA THR A 196 -2.82 -25.57 -5.17
C THR A 196 -3.23 -24.21 -5.76
N PRO A 197 -4.53 -23.98 -6.06
CA PRO A 197 -5.04 -22.67 -6.42
C PRO A 197 -4.71 -21.60 -5.37
N LEU A 198 -4.62 -21.95 -4.08
CA LEU A 198 -4.24 -21.02 -3.01
C LEU A 198 -2.84 -20.43 -3.24
N PHE A 199 -1.87 -21.24 -3.68
CA PHE A 199 -0.54 -20.74 -4.03
C PHE A 199 -0.58 -19.73 -5.18
N VAL A 200 -1.39 -19.99 -6.21
CA VAL A 200 -1.56 -19.08 -7.35
C VAL A 200 -2.19 -17.77 -6.90
N VAL A 201 -3.18 -17.83 -6.02
CA VAL A 201 -3.81 -16.64 -5.42
C VAL A 201 -2.80 -15.80 -4.64
N VAL A 202 -1.97 -16.43 -3.80
CA VAL A 202 -0.90 -15.73 -3.05
C VAL A 202 0.09 -15.04 -4.00
N LEU A 203 0.47 -15.70 -5.10
CA LEU A 203 1.31 -15.07 -6.12
C LEU A 203 0.58 -13.93 -6.83
N ALA A 204 -0.71 -14.07 -7.12
CA ALA A 204 -1.52 -13.01 -7.72
C ALA A 204 -1.59 -11.77 -6.82
N LEU A 205 -1.87 -11.97 -5.53
CA LEU A 205 -1.87 -10.88 -4.52
C LEU A 205 -0.51 -10.20 -4.42
N GLY A 206 0.57 -10.99 -4.31
CA GLY A 206 1.93 -10.46 -4.23
C GLY A 206 2.35 -9.71 -5.50
N SER A 207 1.96 -10.20 -6.69
CA SER A 207 2.24 -9.52 -7.96
C SER A 207 1.42 -8.24 -8.15
N ALA A 208 0.17 -8.22 -7.69
CA ALA A 208 -0.65 -7.01 -7.68
C ALA A 208 -0.06 -5.95 -6.74
N ASP A 209 0.35 -6.34 -5.51
CA ASP A 209 0.99 -5.40 -4.58
C ASP A 209 2.31 -4.84 -5.14
N LEU A 210 3.06 -5.66 -5.89
CA LEU A 210 4.26 -5.18 -6.57
C LEU A 210 3.94 -4.11 -7.61
N MET A 211 2.85 -4.24 -8.37
CA MET A 211 2.42 -3.20 -9.32
C MET A 211 2.11 -1.90 -8.59
N PHE A 212 1.40 -1.95 -7.47
CA PHE A 212 1.11 -0.77 -6.64
C PHE A 212 2.36 -0.16 -5.99
N ALA A 213 3.40 -0.97 -5.73
CA ALA A 213 4.67 -0.47 -5.21
C ALA A 213 5.38 0.49 -6.19
N PHE A 214 5.12 0.39 -7.49
CA PHE A 214 5.66 1.35 -8.48
C PHE A 214 5.11 2.76 -8.31
N ASP A 215 3.92 2.92 -7.74
CA ASP A 215 3.31 4.22 -7.45
C ASP A 215 3.64 4.68 -6.03
N SER A 216 3.53 3.78 -5.05
CA SER A 216 3.72 4.13 -3.63
C SER A 216 5.19 4.43 -3.28
N ILE A 217 6.15 3.70 -3.84
CA ILE A 217 7.58 3.91 -3.54
C ILE A 217 8.07 5.29 -4.02
N PRO A 218 7.83 5.73 -5.27
CA PRO A 218 8.11 7.11 -5.66
C PRO A 218 7.43 8.15 -4.78
N ALA A 219 6.16 7.92 -4.45
CA ALA A 219 5.37 8.85 -3.65
C ALA A 219 5.95 9.02 -2.23
N ILE A 220 6.35 7.93 -1.57
CA ILE A 220 6.94 8.02 -0.22
C ILE A 220 8.35 8.63 -0.25
N PHE A 221 9.13 8.43 -1.33
CA PHE A 221 10.39 9.15 -1.53
C PHE A 221 10.20 10.66 -1.75
N GLY A 222 9.03 11.11 -2.15
CA GLY A 222 8.62 12.51 -2.14
C GLY A 222 8.38 13.10 -0.74
N ILE A 223 8.27 12.26 0.29
CA ILE A 223 8.09 12.65 1.69
C ILE A 223 9.41 12.56 2.45
N THR A 224 10.13 11.46 2.31
CA THR A 224 11.41 11.20 3.00
C THR A 224 12.37 10.41 2.12
N SER A 225 13.63 10.78 2.13
CA SER A 225 14.72 10.04 1.46
C SER A 225 15.33 8.95 2.35
N GLN A 226 14.85 8.78 3.58
CA GLN A 226 15.39 7.82 4.56
C GLN A 226 14.80 6.43 4.33
N ALA A 227 15.54 5.51 3.70
CA ALA A 227 15.08 4.14 3.41
C ALA A 227 14.52 3.42 4.63
N PHE A 228 15.07 3.68 5.83
CA PHE A 228 14.55 3.14 7.08
C PHE A 228 13.11 3.59 7.36
N LEU A 229 12.83 4.88 7.22
CA LEU A 229 11.49 5.42 7.43
C LEU A 229 10.52 4.92 6.36
N VAL A 230 10.96 4.89 5.09
CA VAL A 230 10.17 4.34 3.98
C VAL A 230 9.75 2.90 4.28
N PHE A 231 10.69 2.05 4.71
CA PHE A 231 10.38 0.66 5.04
C PHE A 231 9.50 0.56 6.30
N ALA A 232 9.76 1.36 7.32
CA ALA A 232 8.93 1.39 8.52
C ALA A 232 7.47 1.79 8.21
N CYS A 233 7.24 2.82 7.39
CA CYS A 233 5.90 3.20 6.94
C CYS A 233 5.17 2.04 6.27
N ASN A 234 5.87 1.31 5.39
CA ASN A 234 5.32 0.13 4.70
C ASN A 234 4.99 -1.00 5.69
N VAL A 235 5.88 -1.32 6.62
CA VAL A 235 5.63 -2.36 7.63
C VAL A 235 4.36 -2.04 8.42
N PHE A 236 4.25 -0.82 8.98
CA PHE A 236 3.10 -0.46 9.79
C PHE A 236 1.81 -0.24 9.00
N ALA A 237 1.88 0.11 7.72
CA ALA A 237 0.70 0.21 6.86
C ALA A 237 0.17 -1.18 6.47
N LEU A 238 1.06 -2.08 6.05
CA LEU A 238 0.67 -3.42 5.59
C LEU A 238 0.23 -4.37 6.71
N MET A 239 0.78 -4.22 7.92
CA MET A 239 0.37 -5.09 9.05
C MET A 239 -1.10 -4.94 9.42
N GLY A 240 -1.70 -3.76 9.26
CA GLY A 240 -3.13 -3.55 9.47
C GLY A 240 -4.02 -3.95 8.28
N LEU A 241 -3.41 -4.19 7.11
CA LEU A 241 -4.13 -4.35 5.85
C LEU A 241 -5.09 -5.54 5.84
N ARG A 242 -4.69 -6.67 6.43
CA ARG A 242 -5.54 -7.88 6.51
C ARG A 242 -6.83 -7.61 7.28
N GLN A 243 -6.74 -6.91 8.39
CA GLN A 243 -7.92 -6.58 9.21
C GLN A 243 -8.77 -5.53 8.51
N LEU A 244 -8.11 -4.58 7.88
CA LEU A 244 -8.76 -3.54 7.08
C LEU A 244 -9.50 -4.14 5.89
N PHE A 245 -9.01 -5.22 5.28
CA PHE A 245 -9.69 -5.95 4.21
C PHE A 245 -11.12 -6.36 4.60
N PHE A 246 -11.28 -7.01 5.76
CA PHE A 246 -12.61 -7.43 6.22
C PHE A 246 -13.51 -6.25 6.62
N LEU A 247 -12.91 -5.16 7.06
CA LEU A 247 -13.66 -3.93 7.34
C LEU A 247 -14.10 -3.25 6.05
N VAL A 248 -13.22 -3.18 5.04
CA VAL A 248 -13.52 -2.56 3.74
C VAL A 248 -14.47 -3.44 2.92
N ASP A 249 -14.35 -4.78 2.96
CA ASP A 249 -15.32 -5.67 2.31
C ASP A 249 -16.75 -5.45 2.84
N ALA A 250 -16.90 -5.11 4.13
CA ALA A 250 -18.17 -4.73 4.73
C ALA A 250 -18.63 -3.30 4.37
N LEU A 251 -17.70 -2.42 3.98
CA LEU A 251 -17.95 -1.02 3.61
C LEU A 251 -17.81 -0.76 2.09
N LEU A 252 -17.66 -1.84 1.31
CA LEU A 252 -17.60 -1.77 -0.15
C LEU A 252 -18.81 -1.00 -0.68
N GLY A 253 -18.53 0.05 -1.45
CA GLY A 253 -19.54 0.96 -1.95
C GLY A 253 -19.75 2.24 -1.13
N LYS A 254 -19.22 2.34 0.11
CA LYS A 254 -19.35 3.56 0.93
C LYS A 254 -18.23 4.58 0.70
N LEU A 255 -17.08 4.18 0.14
CA LEU A 255 -15.94 5.07 -0.10
C LEU A 255 -15.86 5.59 -1.56
N VAL A 256 -16.97 6.15 -2.03
CA VAL A 256 -17.18 6.56 -3.43
C VAL A 256 -16.13 7.56 -3.95
N TYR A 257 -15.60 8.42 -3.09
CA TYR A 257 -14.64 9.47 -3.48
C TYR A 257 -13.17 9.13 -3.21
N LEU A 258 -12.85 7.87 -2.84
CA LEU A 258 -11.48 7.49 -2.48
C LEU A 258 -10.49 7.73 -3.62
N GLY A 259 -10.82 7.32 -4.85
CA GLY A 259 -9.96 7.50 -6.01
C GLY A 259 -9.67 8.97 -6.35
N TYR A 260 -10.65 9.88 -6.13
CA TYR A 260 -10.41 11.32 -6.27
C TYR A 260 -9.44 11.84 -5.21
N GLY A 261 -9.61 11.42 -3.95
CA GLY A 261 -8.72 11.81 -2.85
C GLY A 261 -7.27 11.35 -3.11
N LEU A 262 -7.10 10.11 -3.56
CA LEU A 262 -5.79 9.57 -3.95
C LEU A 262 -5.19 10.34 -5.12
N GLY A 263 -5.97 10.64 -6.16
CA GLY A 263 -5.54 11.44 -7.30
C GLY A 263 -5.02 12.82 -6.88
N VAL A 264 -5.68 13.48 -5.92
CA VAL A 264 -5.22 14.76 -5.35
C VAL A 264 -3.88 14.59 -4.62
N ILE A 265 -3.74 13.58 -3.76
CA ILE A 265 -2.50 13.32 -3.02
C ILE A 265 -1.34 13.00 -3.97
N LEU A 266 -1.54 12.09 -4.93
CA LEU A 266 -0.53 11.73 -5.92
C LEU A 266 -0.12 12.93 -6.79
N SER A 267 -1.09 13.76 -7.22
CA SER A 267 -0.80 15.00 -7.95
C SER A 267 0.06 15.96 -7.13
N PHE A 268 -0.31 16.18 -5.87
CA PHE A 268 0.46 17.03 -4.97
C PHE A 268 1.90 16.53 -4.79
N ILE A 269 2.10 15.23 -4.54
CA ILE A 269 3.42 14.64 -4.36
C ILE A 269 4.21 14.64 -5.67
N GLY A 270 3.58 14.37 -6.81
CA GLY A 270 4.20 14.45 -8.12
C GLY A 270 4.73 15.85 -8.42
N ILE A 271 3.94 16.89 -8.15
CA ILE A 271 4.37 18.29 -8.27
C ILE A 271 5.54 18.58 -7.32
N LYS A 272 5.43 18.15 -6.05
CA LYS A 272 6.52 18.34 -5.06
C LYS A 272 7.83 17.73 -5.54
N LEU A 273 7.82 16.49 -6.07
CA LEU A 273 9.01 15.83 -6.59
C LEU A 273 9.64 16.57 -7.76
N ILE A 274 8.83 17.12 -8.68
CA ILE A 274 9.32 17.93 -9.79
C ILE A 274 9.96 19.22 -9.28
N LEU A 275 9.35 19.90 -8.31
CA LEU A 275 9.92 21.10 -7.70
C LEU A 275 11.24 20.81 -6.99
N GLU A 276 11.33 19.72 -6.25
CA GLU A 276 12.57 19.28 -5.59
C GLU A 276 13.65 18.91 -6.61
N ALA A 277 13.28 18.23 -7.71
CA ALA A 277 14.18 17.94 -8.81
C ALA A 277 14.69 19.20 -9.52
N LEU A 278 13.86 20.24 -9.66
CA LEU A 278 14.24 21.54 -10.20
C LEU A 278 15.21 22.27 -9.25
N HIS A 279 14.92 22.24 -7.95
CA HIS A 279 15.76 22.88 -6.94
C HIS A 279 17.16 22.23 -6.86
N ALA A 280 17.22 20.90 -6.86
CA ALA A 280 18.45 20.10 -6.83
C ALA A 280 19.05 19.83 -8.24
N ASN A 281 18.64 20.57 -9.26
CA ASN A 281 18.96 20.29 -10.66
C ASN A 281 20.46 20.25 -10.94
N LYS A 282 20.91 19.22 -11.66
CA LYS A 282 22.27 19.04 -12.20
C LYS A 282 22.26 18.74 -13.70
N LEU A 283 21.10 18.76 -14.36
CA LEU A 283 20.96 18.45 -15.78
C LEU A 283 21.37 19.67 -16.62
N PRO A 284 22.35 19.56 -17.53
CA PRO A 284 22.89 20.72 -18.26
C PRO A 284 21.87 21.45 -19.12
N PHE A 285 20.83 20.73 -19.60
CA PHE A 285 19.80 21.31 -20.46
C PHE A 285 18.67 22.01 -19.68
N ILE A 286 18.64 21.90 -18.35
CA ILE A 286 17.73 22.65 -17.50
C ILE A 286 18.56 23.70 -16.74
N ASN A 287 18.31 24.97 -16.97
CA ASN A 287 19.00 26.09 -16.31
C ASN A 287 20.54 25.97 -16.28
N GLY A 288 21.14 25.34 -17.32
CA GLY A 288 22.59 25.14 -17.40
C GLY A 288 23.16 24.23 -16.30
N GLY A 289 22.38 23.33 -15.74
CA GLY A 289 22.79 22.43 -14.64
C GLY A 289 22.83 23.10 -13.27
N ARG A 290 22.20 24.26 -13.12
CA ARG A 290 22.08 24.96 -11.83
C ARG A 290 20.69 24.78 -11.28
N GLY A 291 20.56 24.76 -9.96
CA GLY A 291 19.27 24.75 -9.28
C GLY A 291 18.39 25.92 -9.72
N VAL A 292 17.11 25.73 -9.73
CA VAL A 292 16.11 26.72 -10.12
C VAL A 292 15.62 27.44 -8.87
N GLU A 293 16.10 28.68 -8.62
CA GLU A 293 15.84 29.40 -7.37
C GLU A 293 14.38 29.76 -7.10
N TRP A 294 13.54 29.86 -8.14
CA TRP A 294 12.11 30.14 -7.97
C TRP A 294 11.31 28.89 -7.56
N ALA A 295 11.85 27.66 -7.66
CA ALA A 295 11.16 26.45 -7.26
C ALA A 295 11.04 26.40 -5.73
N PRO A 296 9.81 26.45 -5.17
CA PRO A 296 9.63 26.44 -3.73
C PRO A 296 9.95 25.07 -3.14
N GLU A 297 10.58 25.03 -1.99
CA GLU A 297 10.70 23.83 -1.18
C GLU A 297 9.42 23.63 -0.36
N ILE A 298 8.71 22.51 -0.60
CA ILE A 298 7.52 22.15 0.14
C ILE A 298 7.94 21.38 1.39
N SER A 299 7.68 21.96 2.56
CA SER A 299 8.03 21.30 3.83
C SER A 299 7.22 20.02 4.08
N VAL A 300 7.80 19.12 4.88
CA VAL A 300 7.14 17.85 5.30
C VAL A 300 5.86 18.14 6.06
N SER A 301 5.82 19.20 6.87
CA SER A 301 4.60 19.59 7.62
C SER A 301 3.45 19.98 6.69
N VAL A 302 3.73 20.67 5.59
CA VAL A 302 2.72 20.99 4.57
C VAL A 302 2.25 19.71 3.88
N SER A 303 3.18 18.80 3.53
CA SER A 303 2.83 17.51 2.92
C SER A 303 1.92 16.69 3.84
N LEU A 304 2.26 16.57 5.13
CA LEU A 304 1.41 15.90 6.12
C LEU A 304 0.03 16.55 6.22
N GLY A 305 -0.02 17.87 6.28
CA GLY A 305 -1.29 18.62 6.34
C GLY A 305 -2.17 18.37 5.12
N VAL A 306 -1.61 18.42 3.90
CA VAL A 306 -2.36 18.15 2.66
C VAL A 306 -2.88 16.71 2.65
N ILE A 307 -2.05 15.72 2.99
CA ILE A 307 -2.46 14.30 3.02
C ILE A 307 -3.62 14.11 4.00
N VAL A 308 -3.45 14.54 5.26
CA VAL A 308 -4.47 14.35 6.32
C VAL A 308 -5.77 15.07 5.97
N VAL A 309 -5.71 16.33 5.53
CA VAL A 309 -6.91 17.09 5.17
C VAL A 309 -7.63 16.48 3.98
N THR A 310 -6.89 16.07 2.93
CA THR A 310 -7.48 15.41 1.75
C THR A 310 -8.17 14.11 2.15
N LEU A 311 -7.52 13.27 2.98
CA LEU A 311 -8.11 12.02 3.46
C LEU A 311 -9.38 12.27 4.27
N MET A 312 -9.36 13.21 5.21
CA MET A 312 -10.53 13.55 6.02
C MET A 312 -11.70 14.01 5.14
N ILE A 313 -11.46 14.92 4.20
CA ILE A 313 -12.50 15.42 3.28
C ILE A 313 -13.05 14.25 2.45
N THR A 314 -12.18 13.40 1.91
CA THR A 314 -12.56 12.26 1.08
C THR A 314 -13.45 11.27 1.84
N VAL A 315 -13.07 10.91 3.06
CA VAL A 315 -13.84 9.97 3.90
C VAL A 315 -15.18 10.59 4.30
N ILE A 316 -15.19 11.84 4.78
CA ILE A 316 -16.43 12.52 5.19
C ILE A 316 -17.38 12.65 3.99
N ALA A 317 -16.90 13.12 2.84
CA ALA A 317 -17.71 13.27 1.63
C ALA A 317 -18.28 11.92 1.17
N SER A 318 -17.48 10.85 1.20
CA SER A 318 -17.93 9.50 0.83
C SER A 318 -19.03 8.99 1.76
N LEU A 319 -18.87 9.15 3.08
CA LEU A 319 -19.86 8.70 4.07
C LEU A 319 -21.17 9.50 3.97
N VAL A 320 -21.08 10.81 3.77
CA VAL A 320 -22.27 11.66 3.58
C VAL A 320 -23.03 11.25 2.32
N ARG A 321 -22.30 11.03 1.21
CA ARG A 321 -22.91 10.58 -0.04
C ARG A 321 -23.61 9.23 0.11
N SER A 322 -22.93 8.26 0.72
CA SER A 322 -23.49 6.92 0.97
C SER A 322 -24.75 6.97 1.84
N ALA A 323 -24.76 7.81 2.89
CA ALA A 323 -25.95 7.98 3.74
C ALA A 323 -27.14 8.58 2.96
N MET A 324 -26.89 9.56 2.10
CA MET A 324 -27.95 10.14 1.26
C MET A 324 -28.52 9.16 0.23
N ASP A 325 -27.69 8.28 -0.32
CA ASP A 325 -28.12 7.26 -1.27
C ASP A 325 -28.95 6.15 -0.57
N GLU A 326 -28.62 5.79 0.69
CA GLU A 326 -29.42 4.86 1.52
C GLU A 326 -30.78 5.45 1.87
N GLU A 327 -30.90 6.71 2.29
CA GLU A 327 -32.17 7.39 2.58
C GLU A 327 -33.08 7.48 1.33
N GLY A 328 -32.50 7.82 0.18
CA GLY A 328 -33.25 7.90 -1.08
C GLY A 328 -33.70 6.54 -1.64
N ALA A 329 -33.12 5.44 -1.17
CA ALA A 329 -33.54 4.07 -1.52
C ALA A 329 -34.71 3.57 -0.64
N ASP A 330 -34.75 3.99 0.64
CA ASP A 330 -35.84 3.64 1.57
C ASP A 330 -37.17 4.40 1.28
N GLU A 331 -37.09 5.52 0.57
CA GLU A 331 -38.26 6.33 0.16
C GLU A 331 -38.92 5.85 -1.16
N ARG A 332 -38.35 4.84 -1.84
CA ARG A 332 -38.89 4.26 -3.10
C ARG A 332 -39.41 2.86 -2.92
#